data_b1e3bf498bce814b650b31818e728160
#
_entry.id   b1e3bf498bce814b650b31818e728160
#
_cell.length_a   1.000
_cell.length_b   1.000
_cell.length_c   1.000
_cell.angle_alpha   90.00
_cell.angle_beta   90.00
_cell.angle_gamma   90.00
#
_symmetry.space_group_name_H-M   'P 1'
#
loop_
_entity.id
_entity.type
_entity.pdbx_description
1 polymer ?
#
loop_
_entity_poly.entity_id
_entity_poly.type
_entity_poly.pdbx_seq_one_letter_code
_entity_poly.pdbx_strand_id
1 'polypeptide(L)'
;CYGTQTIRDNRFFLNFVSNLNIHKNAQLFCNNREPIVDILRKCNCVISTNQEWDLNYVFLECFYYGIPLIHNSKMLENYGYYYPDLDINKAVEQVEIVFNTHNTKLYIEKHKELLHKYSIHNTYYHEWVKHRLKSA
;
A
#
# COMPACT_ATOMS: atom_id res chain seq x y z
N CYS A 1 -2.35 -8.60 -9.66
CA CYS A 1 -2.24 -9.16 -8.29
C CYS A 1 -0.98 -10.03 -8.19
N TYR A 2 -0.16 -9.83 -7.14
CA TYR A 2 1.09 -10.58 -6.91
C TYR A 2 0.93 -11.53 -5.72
N GLY A 3 1.62 -12.67 -5.78
CA GLY A 3 1.48 -13.73 -4.78
C GLY A 3 0.16 -14.50 -4.84
N THR A 4 -0.61 -14.33 -5.89
CA THR A 4 -1.94 -14.92 -6.08
C THR A 4 -1.93 -16.18 -6.94
N GLN A 5 -0.77 -16.66 -7.35
CA GLN A 5 -0.67 -17.84 -8.20
C GLN A 5 -1.31 -19.08 -7.55
N THR A 6 -1.18 -19.23 -6.22
CA THR A 6 -1.74 -20.35 -5.48
C THR A 6 -3.27 -20.42 -5.51
N ILE A 7 -3.93 -19.28 -5.73
CA ILE A 7 -5.39 -19.22 -5.84
C ILE A 7 -5.89 -19.16 -7.29
N ARG A 8 -4.98 -19.01 -8.26
CA ARG A 8 -5.34 -18.89 -9.67
C ARG A 8 -6.19 -20.05 -10.18
N ASP A 9 -5.89 -21.26 -9.71
CA ASP A 9 -6.58 -22.48 -10.14
C ASP A 9 -7.69 -22.89 -9.14
N ASN A 10 -7.97 -22.06 -8.12
CA ASN A 10 -9.03 -22.29 -7.17
C ASN A 10 -10.41 -22.04 -7.82
N ARG A 11 -11.28 -23.07 -7.81
CA ARG A 11 -12.59 -23.02 -8.45
C ARG A 11 -13.50 -21.89 -7.95
N PHE A 12 -13.47 -21.60 -6.66
CA PHE A 12 -14.26 -20.51 -6.07
C PHE A 12 -13.75 -19.14 -6.53
N PHE A 13 -12.43 -18.97 -6.55
CA PHE A 13 -11.81 -17.74 -7.06
C PHE A 13 -12.14 -17.54 -8.55
N LEU A 14 -12.00 -18.57 -9.37
CA LEU A 14 -12.33 -18.51 -10.80
C LEU A 14 -13.80 -18.15 -11.04
N ASN A 15 -14.72 -18.77 -10.30
CA ASN A 15 -16.14 -18.45 -10.40
C ASN A 15 -16.44 -17.00 -9.99
N PHE A 16 -15.77 -16.49 -8.95
CA PHE A 16 -15.92 -15.11 -8.52
C PHE A 16 -15.40 -14.14 -9.59
N VAL A 17 -14.15 -14.30 -10.03
CA VAL A 17 -13.51 -13.35 -10.95
C VAL A 17 -14.10 -13.40 -12.37
N SER A 18 -14.63 -14.53 -12.82
CA SER A 18 -15.24 -14.66 -14.15
C SER A 18 -16.41 -13.72 -14.39
N ASN A 19 -17.06 -13.25 -13.33
CA ASN A 19 -18.15 -12.28 -13.39
C ASN A 19 -17.67 -10.82 -13.41
N LEU A 20 -16.40 -10.57 -13.09
CA LEU A 20 -15.85 -9.21 -13.04
C LEU A 20 -15.50 -8.70 -14.45
N ASN A 21 -15.84 -7.45 -14.73
CA ASN A 21 -15.50 -6.82 -16.01
C ASN A 21 -13.98 -6.77 -16.25
N ILE A 22 -13.19 -6.55 -15.21
CA ILE A 22 -11.72 -6.55 -15.28
C ILE A 22 -11.16 -7.90 -15.77
N HIS A 23 -11.81 -9.02 -15.42
CA HIS A 23 -11.43 -10.35 -15.90
C HIS A 23 -11.89 -10.55 -17.35
N LYS A 24 -13.15 -10.18 -17.67
CA LYS A 24 -13.71 -10.28 -19.02
C LYS A 24 -12.91 -9.49 -20.04
N ASN A 25 -12.34 -8.36 -19.63
CA ASN A 25 -11.50 -7.50 -20.47
C ASN A 25 -10.02 -7.90 -20.47
N ALA A 26 -9.66 -9.08 -19.92
CA ALA A 26 -8.27 -9.57 -19.80
C ALA A 26 -7.33 -8.59 -19.10
N GLN A 27 -7.83 -7.81 -18.14
CA GLN A 27 -7.07 -6.81 -17.36
C GLN A 27 -6.66 -7.33 -15.97
N LEU A 28 -7.09 -8.54 -15.59
CA LEU A 28 -6.71 -9.17 -14.33
C LEU A 28 -5.55 -10.13 -14.55
N PHE A 29 -4.44 -9.87 -13.88
CA PHE A 29 -3.24 -10.70 -13.91
C PHE A 29 -2.95 -11.24 -12.51
N CYS A 30 -2.80 -12.56 -12.38
CA CYS A 30 -2.39 -13.25 -11.17
C CYS A 30 -0.95 -13.72 -11.33
N ASN A 31 -0.01 -13.01 -10.70
CA ASN A 31 1.41 -13.23 -10.86
C ASN A 31 2.02 -13.95 -9.65
N ASN A 32 3.20 -14.51 -9.85
CA ASN A 32 4.04 -15.03 -8.77
C ASN A 32 4.40 -13.92 -7.77
N ARG A 33 4.88 -14.33 -6.61
CA ARG A 33 5.45 -13.40 -5.64
C ARG A 33 6.76 -12.84 -6.20
N GLU A 34 6.85 -11.53 -6.25
CA GLU A 34 8.04 -10.78 -6.65
C GLU A 34 8.48 -9.86 -5.48
N PRO A 35 9.74 -9.44 -5.44
CA PRO A 35 10.18 -8.38 -4.53
C PRO A 35 9.34 -7.13 -4.73
N ILE A 36 8.94 -6.49 -3.61
CA ILE A 36 8.03 -5.34 -3.67
C ILE A 36 8.58 -4.19 -4.51
N VAL A 37 9.88 -3.96 -4.46
CA VAL A 37 10.55 -2.91 -5.25
C VAL A 37 10.35 -3.12 -6.76
N ASP A 38 10.40 -4.37 -7.23
CA ASP A 38 10.21 -4.68 -8.64
C ASP A 38 8.74 -4.53 -9.06
N ILE A 39 7.82 -4.78 -8.13
CA ILE A 39 6.38 -4.53 -8.32
C ILE A 39 6.14 -3.02 -8.42
N LEU A 40 6.65 -2.24 -7.46
CA LEU A 40 6.43 -0.79 -7.40
C LEU A 40 6.97 -0.06 -8.63
N ARG A 41 8.09 -0.54 -9.20
CA ARG A 41 8.63 0.02 -10.46
C ARG A 41 7.71 -0.15 -11.68
N LYS A 42 6.80 -1.13 -11.62
CA LYS A 42 5.85 -1.46 -12.70
C LYS A 42 4.46 -0.86 -12.45
N CYS A 43 4.22 -0.31 -11.25
CA CYS A 43 2.91 0.18 -10.83
C CYS A 43 2.84 1.70 -10.89
N ASN A 44 1.71 2.23 -11.35
CA ASN A 44 1.40 3.66 -11.30
C ASN A 44 0.66 4.05 -10.01
N CYS A 45 0.07 3.08 -9.32
CA CYS A 45 -0.69 3.27 -8.10
C CYS A 45 -0.80 1.95 -7.36
N VAL A 46 -0.89 2.00 -6.03
CA VAL A 46 -1.20 0.86 -5.17
C VAL A 46 -2.52 1.13 -4.48
N ILE A 47 -3.43 0.15 -4.54
CA ILE A 47 -4.69 0.18 -3.80
C ILE A 47 -4.62 -0.93 -2.75
N SER A 48 -4.83 -0.57 -1.49
CA SER A 48 -4.80 -1.49 -0.36
C SER A 48 -6.06 -1.35 0.49
N THR A 49 -6.58 -2.51 0.91
CA THR A 49 -7.70 -2.60 1.85
C THR A 49 -7.24 -3.42 3.04
N ASN A 50 -7.27 -2.82 4.23
CA ASN A 50 -6.94 -3.48 5.49
C ASN A 50 -8.20 -3.63 6.35
N GLN A 51 -8.34 -4.77 7.01
CA GLN A 51 -9.44 -5.02 7.96
C GLN A 51 -8.97 -5.09 9.41
N GLU A 52 -7.73 -5.56 9.65
CA GLU A 52 -7.24 -5.83 11.00
C GLU A 52 -5.87 -5.20 11.30
N TRP A 53 -5.07 -4.89 10.27
CA TRP A 53 -3.68 -4.45 10.45
C TRP A 53 -3.46 -3.10 9.78
N ASP A 54 -3.37 -2.06 10.60
CA ASP A 54 -3.26 -0.68 10.11
C ASP A 54 -1.93 -0.34 9.45
N LEU A 55 -0.84 -0.99 9.85
CA LEU A 55 0.47 -0.73 9.27
C LEU A 55 0.97 -1.90 8.43
N ASN A 56 1.19 -1.63 7.15
CA ASN A 56 1.89 -2.53 6.24
C ASN A 56 3.16 -1.83 5.75
N TYR A 57 4.31 -2.53 5.80
CA TYR A 57 5.59 -1.96 5.33
C TYR A 57 5.54 -1.48 3.89
N VAL A 58 4.75 -2.12 3.03
CA VAL A 58 4.50 -1.68 1.65
C VAL A 58 4.03 -0.23 1.59
N PHE A 59 3.31 0.26 2.61
CA PHE A 59 2.85 1.65 2.65
C PHE A 59 4.03 2.64 2.76
N LEU A 60 5.00 2.32 3.62
CA LEU A 60 6.21 3.13 3.78
C LEU A 60 7.05 3.10 2.50
N GLU A 61 7.12 1.97 1.83
CA GLU A 61 7.80 1.84 0.54
C GLU A 61 7.12 2.65 -0.56
N CYS A 62 5.78 2.66 -0.62
CA CYS A 62 5.04 3.53 -1.54
C CYS A 62 5.36 5.01 -1.30
N PHE A 63 5.39 5.45 -0.04
CA PHE A 63 5.73 6.83 0.30
C PHE A 63 7.19 7.16 -0.06
N TYR A 64 8.11 6.25 0.18
CA TYR A 64 9.53 6.43 -0.13
C TYR A 64 9.78 6.55 -1.64
N TYR A 65 9.15 5.70 -2.45
CA TYR A 65 9.30 5.72 -3.90
C TYR A 65 8.37 6.71 -4.60
N GLY A 66 7.51 7.40 -3.87
CA GLY A 66 6.57 8.37 -4.44
C GLY A 66 5.44 7.72 -5.25
N ILE A 67 5.15 6.46 -5.00
CA ILE A 67 4.03 5.75 -5.64
C ILE A 67 2.75 6.08 -4.89
N PRO A 68 1.70 6.58 -5.57
CA PRO A 68 0.44 6.88 -4.91
C PRO A 68 -0.14 5.63 -4.24
N LEU A 69 -0.44 5.75 -2.96
CA LEU A 69 -1.07 4.72 -2.15
C LEU A 69 -2.49 5.15 -1.79
N ILE A 70 -3.49 4.40 -2.25
CA ILE A 70 -4.89 4.52 -1.85
C ILE A 70 -5.15 3.46 -0.80
N HIS A 71 -5.61 3.86 0.40
CA HIS A 71 -5.73 2.94 1.54
C HIS A 71 -6.81 3.39 2.54
N ASN A 72 -7.24 2.44 3.39
CA ASN A 72 -8.18 2.67 4.47
C ASN A 72 -7.56 2.52 5.88
N SER A 73 -6.23 2.54 5.98
CA SER A 73 -5.55 2.47 7.28
C SER A 73 -5.84 3.72 8.10
N LYS A 74 -6.53 3.56 9.22
CA LYS A 74 -6.87 4.66 10.14
C LYS A 74 -5.63 5.28 10.78
N MET A 75 -4.61 4.48 11.05
CA MET A 75 -3.33 4.94 11.60
C MET A 75 -2.60 5.94 10.67
N LEU A 76 -2.85 5.83 9.38
CA LEU A 76 -2.21 6.65 8.34
C LEU A 76 -3.19 7.58 7.62
N GLU A 77 -4.34 7.91 8.23
CA GLU A 77 -5.41 8.71 7.62
C GLU A 77 -4.96 10.07 7.07
N ASN A 78 -3.91 10.67 7.65
CA ASN A 78 -3.36 11.95 7.21
C ASN A 78 -2.30 11.82 6.10
N TYR A 79 -1.99 10.61 5.66
CA TYR A 79 -0.97 10.28 4.67
C TYR A 79 -1.56 9.55 3.48
N GLY A 80 -0.88 9.59 2.35
CA GLY A 80 -1.38 8.95 1.12
C GLY A 80 -2.71 9.52 0.65
N TYR A 81 -3.52 8.64 0.06
CA TYR A 81 -4.87 8.89 -0.41
C TYR A 81 -5.82 7.99 0.40
N TYR A 82 -6.30 8.55 1.51
CA TYR A 82 -7.10 7.81 2.47
C TYR A 82 -8.58 7.76 2.07
N TYR A 83 -9.20 6.60 2.26
CA TYR A 83 -10.65 6.43 2.25
C TYR A 83 -11.11 5.72 3.53
N PRO A 84 -12.26 6.10 4.13
CA PRO A 84 -12.70 5.53 5.40
C PRO A 84 -13.25 4.12 5.23
N ASP A 85 -13.06 3.30 6.24
CA ASP A 85 -13.63 1.96 6.38
C ASP A 85 -13.42 1.07 5.12
N LEU A 86 -14.52 0.61 4.54
CA LEU A 86 -14.56 -0.15 3.28
C LEU A 86 -15.42 0.58 2.23
N ASP A 87 -15.48 1.90 2.29
CA ASP A 87 -16.27 2.71 1.37
C ASP A 87 -15.65 2.71 -0.04
N ILE A 88 -16.19 1.85 -0.89
CA ILE A 88 -15.73 1.69 -2.27
C ILE A 88 -15.91 2.99 -3.07
N ASN A 89 -16.98 3.75 -2.83
CA ASN A 89 -17.22 5.01 -3.56
C ASN A 89 -16.13 6.03 -3.22
N LYS A 90 -15.78 6.14 -1.93
CA LYS A 90 -14.66 6.97 -1.51
C LYS A 90 -13.32 6.50 -2.06
N ALA A 91 -13.10 5.20 -2.16
CA ALA A 91 -11.90 4.67 -2.78
C ALA A 91 -11.83 5.06 -4.27
N VAL A 92 -12.93 5.01 -5.01
CA VAL A 92 -13.00 5.44 -6.42
C VAL A 92 -12.71 6.94 -6.56
N GLU A 93 -13.27 7.79 -5.68
CA GLU A 93 -12.94 9.23 -5.64
C GLU A 93 -11.42 9.46 -5.48
N GLN A 94 -10.76 8.67 -4.60
CA GLN A 94 -9.30 8.77 -4.43
C GLN A 94 -8.54 8.33 -5.69
N VAL A 95 -9.03 7.34 -6.43
CA VAL A 95 -8.43 6.96 -7.72
C VAL A 95 -8.47 8.14 -8.70
N GLU A 96 -9.61 8.81 -8.83
CA GLU A 96 -9.76 9.99 -9.70
C GLU A 96 -8.83 11.13 -9.28
N ILE A 97 -8.71 11.39 -7.98
CA ILE A 97 -7.79 12.40 -7.45
C ILE A 97 -6.34 12.05 -7.82
N VAL A 98 -5.92 10.79 -7.64
CA VAL A 98 -4.57 10.32 -8.00
C VAL A 98 -4.30 10.60 -9.48
N PHE A 99 -5.18 10.17 -10.37
CA PHE A 99 -4.97 10.32 -11.81
C PHE A 99 -4.87 11.78 -12.26
N ASN A 100 -5.61 12.68 -11.61
CA ASN A 100 -5.69 14.08 -12.03
C ASN A 100 -4.66 14.99 -11.34
N THR A 101 -4.21 14.65 -10.13
CA THR A 101 -3.48 15.61 -9.27
C THR A 101 -2.17 15.09 -8.68
N HIS A 102 -1.85 13.79 -8.83
CA HIS A 102 -0.67 13.24 -8.20
C HIS A 102 0.62 13.90 -8.69
N ASN A 103 1.44 14.35 -7.74
CA ASN A 103 2.77 14.88 -7.98
C ASN A 103 3.78 14.14 -7.09
N THR A 104 4.62 13.32 -7.71
CA THR A 104 5.58 12.44 -7.01
C THR A 104 6.52 13.23 -6.09
N LYS A 105 7.03 14.40 -6.51
CA LYS A 105 7.96 15.18 -5.68
C LYS A 105 7.29 15.74 -4.44
N LEU A 106 6.12 16.33 -4.58
CA LEU A 106 5.33 16.85 -3.45
C LEU A 106 4.87 15.71 -2.54
N TYR A 107 4.54 14.58 -3.12
CA TYR A 107 4.13 13.39 -2.36
C TYR A 107 5.25 12.87 -1.48
N ILE A 108 6.47 12.70 -2.00
CA ILE A 108 7.65 12.28 -1.22
C ILE A 108 7.93 13.31 -0.11
N GLU A 109 7.92 14.61 -0.43
CA GLU A 109 8.19 15.65 0.54
C GLU A 109 7.21 15.64 1.72
N LYS A 110 5.90 15.50 1.42
CA LYS A 110 4.84 15.41 2.44
C LYS A 110 5.06 14.24 3.42
N HIS A 111 5.69 13.16 2.97
CA HIS A 111 5.82 11.94 3.78
C HIS A 111 7.20 11.77 4.45
N LYS A 112 8.11 12.72 4.29
CA LYS A 112 9.48 12.64 4.87
C LYS A 112 9.50 12.45 6.37
N GLU A 113 8.70 13.20 7.10
CA GLU A 113 8.65 13.09 8.58
C GLU A 113 8.14 11.71 9.03
N LEU A 114 7.12 11.18 8.35
CA LEU A 114 6.61 9.85 8.61
C LEU A 114 7.70 8.80 8.36
N LEU A 115 8.39 8.88 7.22
CA LEU A 115 9.46 7.97 6.87
C LEU A 115 10.62 8.05 7.87
N HIS A 116 10.98 9.26 8.32
CA HIS A 116 11.99 9.43 9.35
C HIS A 116 11.57 8.77 10.67
N LYS A 117 10.31 8.93 11.08
CA LYS A 117 9.77 8.30 12.29
C LYS A 117 9.96 6.77 12.31
N TYR A 118 9.80 6.11 11.16
CA TYR A 118 9.96 4.65 11.02
C TYR A 118 11.34 4.21 10.52
N SER A 119 12.28 5.15 10.37
CA SER A 119 13.64 4.88 9.92
C SER A 119 14.50 4.32 11.05
N ILE A 120 15.48 3.47 10.69
CA ILE A 120 16.56 3.04 11.58
C ILE A 120 17.44 4.20 12.07
N HIS A 121 17.40 5.36 11.40
CA HIS A 121 18.10 6.58 11.81
C HIS A 121 17.34 7.41 12.85
N ASN A 122 16.14 6.99 13.24
CA ASN A 122 15.39 7.64 14.29
C ASN A 122 16.08 7.40 15.65
N THR A 123 16.61 8.46 16.23
CA THR A 123 17.35 8.42 17.51
C THR A 123 16.50 7.91 18.68
N TYR A 124 15.18 8.08 18.65
CA TYR A 124 14.29 7.58 19.68
C TYR A 124 14.39 6.06 19.86
N TYR A 125 14.42 5.30 18.76
CA TYR A 125 14.56 3.84 18.84
C TYR A 125 15.93 3.43 19.36
N HIS A 126 16.99 4.13 19.01
CA HIS A 126 18.33 3.86 19.52
C HIS A 126 18.40 4.06 21.05
N GLU A 127 17.83 5.14 21.57
CA GLU A 127 17.81 5.41 23.00
C GLU A 127 16.91 4.41 23.75
N TRP A 128 15.76 4.06 23.20
CA TRP A 128 14.88 3.05 23.76
C TRP A 128 15.56 1.67 23.85
N VAL A 129 16.23 1.22 22.79
CA VAL A 129 16.98 -0.05 22.79
C VAL A 129 18.11 -0.02 23.80
N LYS A 130 18.90 1.05 23.85
CA LYS A 130 19.98 1.22 24.85
C LYS A 130 19.46 1.15 26.28
N HIS A 131 18.33 1.78 26.56
CA HIS A 131 17.71 1.73 27.88
C HIS A 131 17.28 0.31 28.27
N ARG A 132 16.66 -0.41 27.35
CA ARG A 132 16.23 -1.81 27.57
C ARG A 132 17.38 -2.76 27.81
N LEU A 133 18.48 -2.63 27.05
CA LEU A 133 19.67 -3.48 27.20
C LEU A 133 20.44 -3.21 28.51
N LYS A 134 20.28 -2.01 29.09
CA LYS A 134 20.90 -1.70 30.40
C LYS A 134 20.07 -2.15 31.59
N SER A 135 18.79 -2.45 31.39
CA SER A 135 17.85 -2.91 32.42
C SER A 135 17.62 -4.44 32.43
N ALA A 136 18.29 -5.16 31.56
CA ALA A 136 18.33 -6.61 31.49
C ALA A 136 19.64 -7.16 32.07
#